data_29f1d99e424c06d6308cacfd72abb7eb
#
_entry.id   29f1d99e424c06d6308cacfd72abb7eb
#
_cell.length_a   1.000
_cell.length_b   1.000
_cell.length_c   1.000
_cell.angle_alpha   90.00
_cell.angle_beta   90.00
_cell.angle_gamma   90.00
#
_symmetry.space_group_name_H-M   'P 1'
#
loop_
_entity.id
_entity.type
_entity.pdbx_description
1 polymer ?
#
loop_
_entity_poly.entity_id
_entity_poly.type
_entity_poly.pdbx_seq_one_letter_code
_entity_poly.pdbx_strand_id
1 'polypeptide(L)'
;LTKNKSKTIVVTGTNGKSTTCKLLAHILKKNKFKVSLGGNIGNPILNAGKVENKYVVIEASSFQLSHSNFICPDYAFFLNLTNDHLDWHGSRNNYIESKFKIFRLQTKNDIAIINSKLKKNFTRKKFSSRLIIPKKKDYTKIKSKIINKYLISDINDENMSFVFAFAKLLGIKERRLISSINSFKGLPHRFELFLKKNDITFINDSKATSFKSAQLALSSINNIYWILGGQPKIGDKIKLGKLKENIIKCYIIGKNINFFKNQIKGKINFSITRNLSNSIIKIL
;
A
#
# COMPACT_ATOMS: atom_id res chain seq x y z
N LEU A 1 -9.95 -22.26 -2.85
CA LEU A 1 -8.73 -22.33 -3.71
C LEU A 1 -8.10 -23.72 -3.53
N THR A 2 -8.87 -24.74 -3.82
CA THR A 2 -8.42 -26.14 -3.83
C THR A 2 -7.49 -26.34 -5.02
N LYS A 3 -6.24 -26.73 -4.71
CA LYS A 3 -5.22 -27.30 -5.61
C LYS A 3 -5.25 -26.80 -7.08
N ASN A 4 -5.13 -25.51 -7.28
CA ASN A 4 -4.76 -24.99 -8.58
C ASN A 4 -3.29 -25.29 -8.83
N LYS A 5 -2.91 -25.67 -10.05
CA LYS A 5 -1.52 -25.80 -10.51
C LYS A 5 -0.71 -24.49 -10.37
N SER A 6 -1.34 -23.41 -9.95
CA SER A 6 -0.76 -22.08 -9.74
C SER A 6 -0.49 -21.81 -8.27
N LYS A 7 0.64 -21.18 -7.98
CA LYS A 7 0.99 -20.73 -6.64
C LYS A 7 0.26 -19.42 -6.29
N THR A 8 -0.32 -19.38 -5.11
CA THR A 8 -1.10 -18.25 -4.63
C THR A 8 -0.30 -17.38 -3.67
N ILE A 9 -0.34 -16.06 -3.88
CA ILE A 9 0.26 -15.04 -3.03
C ILE A 9 -0.85 -14.16 -2.51
N VAL A 10 -1.15 -14.23 -1.22
CA VAL A 10 -2.18 -13.38 -0.59
C VAL A 10 -1.52 -12.31 0.27
N VAL A 11 -1.88 -11.06 0.03
CA VAL A 11 -1.32 -9.90 0.73
C VAL A 11 -2.41 -9.20 1.53
N THR A 12 -2.21 -9.10 2.85
CA THR A 12 -3.04 -8.31 3.75
C THR A 12 -2.20 -7.33 4.58
N GLY A 13 -2.86 -6.45 5.27
CA GLY A 13 -2.27 -5.39 6.10
C GLY A 13 -3.24 -4.22 6.23
N THR A 14 -2.90 -3.24 7.04
CA THR A 14 -3.67 -1.98 7.07
C THR A 14 -3.29 -1.13 5.87
N ASN A 15 -2.01 -0.89 5.65
CA ASN A 15 -1.48 -0.05 4.58
C ASN A 15 -0.55 -0.84 3.64
N GLY A 16 -0.33 -0.31 2.43
CA GLY A 16 0.65 -0.84 1.48
C GLY A 16 0.21 -2.04 0.64
N LYS A 17 -0.95 -2.65 0.90
CA LYS A 17 -1.45 -3.84 0.20
C LYS A 17 -1.40 -3.70 -1.32
N SER A 18 -2.08 -2.71 -1.87
CA SER A 18 -2.21 -2.50 -3.32
C SER A 18 -0.86 -2.27 -3.98
N THR A 19 0.00 -1.45 -3.35
CA THR A 19 1.36 -1.19 -3.86
C THR A 19 2.16 -2.49 -3.90
N THR A 20 2.16 -3.25 -2.80
CA THR A 20 2.88 -4.53 -2.72
C THR A 20 2.36 -5.54 -3.74
N CYS A 21 1.04 -5.71 -3.87
CA CYS A 21 0.45 -6.63 -4.84
C CYS A 21 0.82 -6.28 -6.28
N LYS A 22 0.65 -5.02 -6.68
CA LYS A 22 0.99 -4.59 -8.06
C LYS A 22 2.47 -4.66 -8.32
N LEU A 23 3.31 -4.31 -7.34
CA LEU A 23 4.76 -4.41 -7.49
C LEU A 23 5.22 -5.87 -7.59
N LEU A 24 4.69 -6.77 -6.77
CA LEU A 24 4.96 -8.21 -6.87
C LEU A 24 4.56 -8.76 -8.24
N ALA A 25 3.35 -8.44 -8.71
CA ALA A 25 2.87 -8.88 -10.02
C ALA A 25 3.76 -8.31 -11.16
N HIS A 26 4.19 -7.05 -11.06
CA HIS A 26 5.08 -6.43 -12.02
C HIS A 26 6.46 -7.11 -12.05
N ILE A 27 7.08 -7.33 -10.89
CA ILE A 27 8.38 -8.00 -10.77
C ILE A 27 8.31 -9.43 -11.34
N LEU A 28 7.28 -10.19 -10.98
CA LEU A 28 7.09 -11.53 -11.50
C LEU A 28 6.96 -11.54 -13.03
N LYS A 29 6.15 -10.66 -13.62
CA LYS A 29 6.00 -10.49 -15.08
C LYS A 29 7.33 -10.14 -15.74
N LYS A 30 8.08 -9.19 -15.19
CA LYS A 30 9.39 -8.79 -15.73
C LYS A 30 10.43 -9.92 -15.66
N ASN A 31 10.25 -10.85 -14.73
CA ASN A 31 11.08 -12.04 -14.62
C ASN A 31 10.47 -13.28 -15.32
N LYS A 32 9.58 -13.07 -16.31
CA LYS A 32 9.00 -14.08 -17.20
C LYS A 32 8.09 -15.10 -16.51
N PHE A 33 7.59 -14.82 -15.30
CA PHE A 33 6.55 -15.63 -14.69
C PHE A 33 5.17 -15.26 -15.26
N LYS A 34 4.32 -16.27 -15.49
CA LYS A 34 2.88 -16.03 -15.74
C LYS A 34 2.24 -15.57 -14.43
N VAL A 35 1.48 -14.47 -14.46
CA VAL A 35 0.90 -13.84 -13.27
C VAL A 35 -0.50 -13.31 -13.54
N SER A 36 -1.41 -13.58 -12.62
CA SER A 36 -2.69 -12.88 -12.46
C SER A 36 -2.68 -12.03 -11.20
N LEU A 37 -3.42 -10.93 -11.23
CA LEU A 37 -3.61 -10.03 -10.10
C LEU A 37 -5.11 -9.80 -9.88
N GLY A 38 -5.56 -9.96 -8.65
CA GLY A 38 -6.97 -9.78 -8.31
C GLY A 38 -7.24 -9.58 -6.82
N GLY A 39 -8.52 -9.64 -6.45
CA GLY A 39 -9.00 -9.46 -5.09
C GLY A 39 -9.60 -8.08 -4.85
N ASN A 40 -9.16 -7.38 -3.80
CA ASN A 40 -9.61 -6.03 -3.48
C ASN A 40 -9.12 -4.97 -4.49
N ILE A 41 -8.23 -5.34 -5.40
CA ILE A 41 -7.76 -4.54 -6.54
C ILE A 41 -7.79 -5.37 -7.82
N GLY A 42 -7.99 -4.72 -8.96
CA GLY A 42 -8.05 -5.40 -10.25
C GLY A 42 -9.33 -6.20 -10.42
N ASN A 43 -9.21 -7.41 -10.96
CA ASN A 43 -10.35 -8.28 -11.19
C ASN A 43 -10.80 -8.99 -9.91
N PRO A 44 -12.10 -9.20 -9.68
CA PRO A 44 -12.59 -10.08 -8.64
C PRO A 44 -11.91 -11.45 -8.70
N ILE A 45 -11.63 -12.06 -7.54
CA ILE A 45 -10.92 -13.36 -7.47
C ILE A 45 -11.65 -14.44 -8.29
N LEU A 46 -12.97 -14.41 -8.30
CA LEU A 46 -13.81 -15.37 -9.04
C LEU A 46 -13.63 -15.24 -10.56
N ASN A 47 -13.28 -14.05 -11.04
CA ASN A 47 -13.02 -13.77 -12.46
C ASN A 47 -11.55 -14.00 -12.84
N ALA A 48 -10.69 -14.40 -11.91
CA ALA A 48 -9.29 -14.69 -12.19
C ALA A 48 -9.09 -15.87 -13.15
N GLY A 49 -10.19 -16.49 -13.58
CA GLY A 49 -10.28 -17.49 -14.63
C GLY A 49 -9.71 -18.87 -14.26
N LYS A 50 -9.91 -19.84 -15.12
CA LYS A 50 -9.17 -21.11 -15.14
C LYS A 50 -7.75 -20.80 -15.58
N VAL A 51 -6.90 -20.41 -14.61
CA VAL A 51 -5.65 -19.76 -14.96
C VAL A 51 -4.55 -20.81 -14.97
N GLU A 52 -4.01 -21.07 -16.12
CA GLU A 52 -2.70 -21.64 -16.31
C GLU A 52 -1.57 -20.68 -15.93
N ASN A 53 -1.80 -19.87 -14.88
CA ASN A 53 -0.82 -18.92 -14.40
C ASN A 53 0.01 -19.55 -13.30
N LYS A 54 1.30 -19.35 -13.37
CA LYS A 54 2.22 -19.86 -12.36
C LYS A 54 2.06 -19.18 -10.99
N TYR A 55 1.61 -17.92 -10.97
CA TYR A 55 1.35 -17.16 -9.75
C TYR A 55 0.02 -16.40 -9.84
N VAL A 56 -0.73 -16.38 -8.73
CA VAL A 56 -1.92 -15.57 -8.55
C VAL A 56 -1.69 -14.66 -7.35
N VAL A 57 -1.56 -13.35 -7.58
CA VAL A 57 -1.37 -12.34 -6.54
C VAL A 57 -2.73 -11.78 -6.15
N ILE A 58 -3.07 -11.86 -4.87
CA ILE A 58 -4.39 -11.50 -4.35
C ILE A 58 -4.23 -10.45 -3.25
N GLU A 59 -4.87 -9.30 -3.44
CA GLU A 59 -5.07 -8.35 -2.35
C GLU A 59 -6.27 -8.79 -1.52
N ALA A 60 -6.07 -9.01 -0.21
CA ALA A 60 -7.14 -9.37 0.70
C ALA A 60 -7.37 -8.30 1.77
N SER A 61 -8.58 -7.73 1.81
CA SER A 61 -9.04 -6.84 2.88
C SER A 61 -9.42 -7.65 4.14
N SER A 62 -9.52 -6.95 5.29
CA SER A 62 -10.03 -7.59 6.51
C SER A 62 -11.47 -8.06 6.37
N PHE A 63 -12.27 -7.35 5.59
CA PHE A 63 -13.66 -7.72 5.28
C PHE A 63 -13.72 -9.07 4.56
N GLN A 64 -12.96 -9.22 3.48
CA GLN A 64 -12.90 -10.47 2.73
C GLN A 64 -12.37 -11.63 3.58
N LEU A 65 -11.34 -11.37 4.39
CA LEU A 65 -10.75 -12.39 5.26
C LEU A 65 -11.71 -12.81 6.40
N SER A 66 -12.53 -11.89 6.94
CA SER A 66 -13.49 -12.22 7.99
C SER A 66 -14.52 -13.27 7.52
N HIS A 67 -14.89 -13.23 6.24
CA HIS A 67 -15.82 -14.18 5.61
C HIS A 67 -15.12 -15.39 4.95
N SER A 68 -13.78 -15.43 4.94
CA SER A 68 -13.02 -16.50 4.29
C SER A 68 -12.73 -17.64 5.26
N ASN A 69 -13.30 -18.82 5.02
CA ASN A 69 -13.07 -19.99 5.86
C ASN A 69 -12.02 -20.96 5.29
N PHE A 70 -11.80 -20.96 3.98
CA PHE A 70 -10.98 -21.95 3.27
C PHE A 70 -9.76 -21.33 2.55
N ILE A 71 -9.31 -20.15 3.01
CA ILE A 71 -8.13 -19.50 2.41
C ILE A 71 -6.85 -20.20 2.87
N CYS A 72 -6.10 -20.74 1.92
CA CYS A 72 -4.82 -21.41 2.14
C CYS A 72 -3.82 -20.99 1.04
N PRO A 73 -3.13 -19.85 1.17
CA PRO A 73 -2.17 -19.41 0.18
C PRO A 73 -0.82 -20.10 0.36
N ASP A 74 -0.10 -20.36 -0.76
CA ASP A 74 1.30 -20.84 -0.70
C ASP A 74 2.22 -19.79 -0.05
N TYR A 75 1.93 -18.49 -0.30
CA TYR A 75 2.63 -17.36 0.29
C TYR A 75 1.64 -16.37 0.89
N ALA A 76 1.69 -16.16 2.19
CA ALA A 76 0.85 -15.20 2.91
C ALA A 76 1.67 -14.03 3.43
N PHE A 77 1.27 -12.81 3.06
CA PHE A 77 1.93 -11.57 3.48
C PHE A 77 1.05 -10.80 4.47
N PHE A 78 1.58 -10.49 5.64
CA PHE A 78 0.95 -9.58 6.57
C PHE A 78 1.87 -8.38 6.82
N LEU A 79 1.64 -7.30 6.05
CA LEU A 79 2.54 -6.16 5.96
C LEU A 79 2.63 -5.37 7.26
N ASN A 80 1.50 -4.95 7.79
CA ASN A 80 1.42 -4.12 9.00
C ASN A 80 0.02 -4.13 9.59
N LEU A 81 -0.06 -3.65 10.84
CA LEU A 81 -1.30 -3.58 11.59
C LEU A 81 -1.36 -2.25 12.34
N THR A 82 -2.33 -1.42 12.00
CA THR A 82 -2.74 -0.21 12.73
C THR A 82 -4.26 -0.25 12.90
N ASN A 83 -4.82 0.56 13.78
CA ASN A 83 -6.26 0.63 13.95
C ASN A 83 -6.93 1.15 12.67
N ASP A 84 -7.90 0.41 12.18
CA ASP A 84 -8.74 0.78 11.04
C ASP A 84 -10.02 -0.06 11.08
N HIS A 85 -11.11 0.43 10.50
CA HIS A 85 -12.38 -0.31 10.37
C HIS A 85 -12.93 -0.92 11.67
N LEU A 86 -12.74 -0.24 12.82
CA LEU A 86 -13.21 -0.73 14.12
C LEU A 86 -14.73 -0.64 14.23
N ASP A 87 -15.35 0.30 13.54
CA ASP A 87 -16.78 0.46 13.36
C ASP A 87 -17.44 -0.79 12.77
N TRP A 88 -16.79 -1.42 11.80
CA TRP A 88 -17.29 -2.63 11.15
C TRP A 88 -16.94 -3.91 11.93
N HIS A 89 -15.72 -4.03 12.43
CA HIS A 89 -15.25 -5.23 13.14
C HIS A 89 -15.75 -5.31 14.59
N GLY A 90 -16.32 -4.22 15.12
CA GLY A 90 -16.76 -4.08 16.51
C GLY A 90 -15.62 -3.99 17.52
N SER A 91 -14.47 -4.60 17.26
CA SER A 91 -13.32 -4.54 18.14
C SER A 91 -11.99 -4.64 17.39
N ARG A 92 -10.92 -4.13 18.03
CA ARG A 92 -9.54 -4.28 17.54
C ARG A 92 -9.14 -5.76 17.44
N ASN A 93 -9.57 -6.59 18.37
CA ASN A 93 -9.28 -8.02 18.36
C ASN A 93 -9.92 -8.72 17.15
N ASN A 94 -11.18 -8.48 16.86
CA ASN A 94 -11.84 -9.06 15.69
C ASN A 94 -11.15 -8.64 14.38
N TYR A 95 -10.72 -7.37 14.27
CA TYR A 95 -9.95 -6.89 13.14
C TYR A 95 -8.62 -7.62 12.99
N ILE A 96 -7.90 -7.85 14.07
CA ILE A 96 -6.64 -8.61 14.08
C ILE A 96 -6.89 -10.05 13.67
N GLU A 97 -7.86 -10.71 14.32
CA GLU A 97 -8.22 -12.11 14.04
C GLU A 97 -8.62 -12.34 12.58
N SER A 98 -9.41 -11.42 12.01
CA SER A 98 -9.79 -11.51 10.60
C SER A 98 -8.57 -11.59 9.68
N LYS A 99 -7.53 -10.78 9.94
CA LYS A 99 -6.31 -10.79 9.12
C LYS A 99 -5.43 -12.02 9.34
N PHE A 100 -5.39 -12.57 10.56
CA PHE A 100 -4.62 -13.78 10.84
C PHE A 100 -5.24 -15.04 10.21
N LYS A 101 -6.48 -15.00 9.74
CA LYS A 101 -7.10 -16.12 9.01
C LYS A 101 -6.31 -16.59 7.79
N ILE A 102 -5.50 -15.73 7.16
CA ILE A 102 -4.68 -16.10 5.99
C ILE A 102 -3.66 -17.21 6.29
N PHE A 103 -3.31 -17.42 7.57
CA PHE A 103 -2.33 -18.43 8.00
C PHE A 103 -2.99 -19.72 8.53
N ARG A 104 -4.30 -19.66 8.81
CA ARG A 104 -4.99 -20.72 9.58
C ARG A 104 -4.90 -22.10 8.94
N LEU A 105 -4.99 -22.19 7.63
CA LEU A 105 -4.95 -23.45 6.88
C LEU A 105 -3.59 -23.72 6.20
N GLN A 106 -2.62 -22.82 6.39
CA GLN A 106 -1.27 -23.06 5.88
C GLN A 106 -0.62 -24.24 6.57
N THR A 107 0.17 -24.98 5.83
CA THR A 107 0.96 -26.13 6.25
C THR A 107 2.45 -25.78 6.35
N LYS A 108 3.29 -26.71 6.78
CA LYS A 108 4.76 -26.56 6.80
C LYS A 108 5.39 -26.28 5.43
N ASN A 109 4.68 -26.58 4.35
CA ASN A 109 5.13 -26.32 2.98
C ASN A 109 4.84 -24.89 2.52
N ASP A 110 4.00 -24.17 3.24
CA ASP A 110 3.58 -22.81 2.92
C ASP A 110 4.43 -21.79 3.68
N ILE A 111 4.44 -20.56 3.18
CA ILE A 111 5.30 -19.50 3.71
C ILE A 111 4.47 -18.32 4.22
N ALA A 112 4.68 -18.00 5.48
CA ALA A 112 4.18 -16.78 6.12
C ALA A 112 5.28 -15.70 6.13
N ILE A 113 5.03 -14.57 5.49
CA ILE A 113 5.93 -13.41 5.47
C ILE A 113 5.26 -12.29 6.25
N ILE A 114 5.76 -11.98 7.43
CA ILE A 114 5.10 -11.05 8.34
C ILE A 114 6.03 -9.95 8.84
N ASN A 115 5.44 -8.84 9.23
CA ASN A 115 6.14 -7.78 9.95
C ASN A 115 6.68 -8.28 11.30
N SER A 116 7.87 -7.83 11.66
CA SER A 116 8.51 -8.22 12.93
C SER A 116 7.63 -7.92 14.17
N LYS A 117 6.86 -6.84 14.14
CA LYS A 117 5.93 -6.46 15.22
C LYS A 117 4.79 -7.47 15.42
N LEU A 118 4.49 -8.31 14.42
CA LEU A 118 3.46 -9.33 14.46
C LEU A 118 4.00 -10.71 14.91
N LYS A 119 5.32 -10.84 15.06
CA LYS A 119 5.96 -12.13 15.41
C LYS A 119 5.36 -12.77 16.64
N LYS A 120 5.22 -12.00 17.75
CA LYS A 120 4.65 -12.50 19.02
C LYS A 120 3.24 -13.08 18.83
N ASN A 121 2.39 -12.38 18.09
CA ASN A 121 1.03 -12.84 17.80
C ASN A 121 1.02 -14.11 16.94
N PHE A 122 1.88 -14.16 15.92
CA PHE A 122 2.01 -15.33 15.04
C PHE A 122 2.46 -16.58 15.82
N THR A 123 3.52 -16.45 16.61
CA THR A 123 4.07 -17.57 17.40
C THR A 123 3.07 -18.07 18.44
N ARG A 124 2.35 -17.16 19.13
CA ARG A 124 1.32 -17.54 20.11
C ARG A 124 0.18 -18.36 19.51
N LYS A 125 -0.15 -18.11 18.24
CA LYS A 125 -1.21 -18.84 17.51
C LYS A 125 -0.77 -20.19 16.95
N LYS A 126 0.51 -20.55 17.07
CA LYS A 126 1.08 -21.87 16.67
C LYS A 126 0.72 -22.25 15.22
N PHE A 127 0.79 -21.30 14.27
CA PHE A 127 0.60 -21.61 12.85
C PHE A 127 1.71 -22.54 12.32
N SER A 128 1.33 -23.42 11.39
CA SER A 128 2.22 -24.45 10.86
C SER A 128 3.19 -23.98 9.78
N SER A 129 2.90 -22.84 9.14
CA SER A 129 3.68 -22.31 8.01
C SER A 129 5.09 -21.88 8.41
N ARG A 130 6.03 -21.99 7.46
CA ARG A 130 7.38 -21.48 7.62
C ARG A 130 7.39 -19.95 7.71
N LEU A 131 7.88 -19.43 8.84
CA LEU A 131 7.88 -18.00 9.12
C LEU A 131 9.11 -17.30 8.51
N ILE A 132 8.88 -16.21 7.79
CA ILE A 132 9.91 -15.29 7.31
C ILE A 132 9.58 -13.89 7.82
N ILE A 133 10.57 -13.23 8.41
CA ILE A 133 10.49 -11.84 8.83
C ILE A 133 11.43 -11.01 7.93
N PRO A 134 10.88 -10.17 7.04
CA PRO A 134 11.69 -9.29 6.21
C PRO A 134 12.54 -8.35 7.08
N LYS A 135 13.82 -8.21 6.71
CA LYS A 135 14.72 -7.28 7.38
C LYS A 135 14.87 -6.01 6.54
N LYS A 136 14.47 -4.86 7.09
CA LYS A 136 14.62 -3.56 6.41
C LYS A 136 16.06 -3.34 5.90
N LYS A 137 17.05 -3.71 6.72
CA LYS A 137 18.47 -3.59 6.38
C LYS A 137 18.88 -4.31 5.09
N ASP A 138 18.21 -5.41 4.73
CA ASP A 138 18.56 -6.16 3.51
C ASP A 138 18.12 -5.40 2.26
N TYR A 139 16.99 -4.72 2.33
CA TYR A 139 16.53 -3.83 1.27
C TYR A 139 17.35 -2.54 1.19
N THR A 140 17.67 -1.92 2.33
CA THR A 140 18.42 -0.64 2.36
C THR A 140 19.80 -0.73 1.70
N LYS A 141 20.42 -1.91 1.66
CA LYS A 141 21.69 -2.16 0.94
C LYS A 141 21.58 -1.89 -0.56
N ILE A 142 20.41 -2.09 -1.16
CA ILE A 142 20.19 -1.85 -2.59
C ILE A 142 19.41 -0.57 -2.88
N LYS A 143 18.94 0.14 -1.85
CA LYS A 143 18.07 1.33 -1.98
C LYS A 143 18.73 2.42 -2.82
N SER A 144 20.05 2.63 -2.69
CA SER A 144 20.82 3.62 -3.47
C SER A 144 20.82 3.34 -4.98
N LYS A 145 20.59 2.09 -5.39
CA LYS A 145 20.51 1.68 -6.81
C LYS A 145 19.10 1.86 -7.40
N ILE A 146 18.12 2.24 -6.56
CA ILE A 146 16.73 2.42 -6.97
C ILE A 146 16.49 3.89 -7.27
N ILE A 147 16.18 4.19 -8.52
CA ILE A 147 15.90 5.55 -9.04
C ILE A 147 14.38 5.84 -9.13
N ASN A 148 13.55 4.87 -8.85
CA ASN A 148 12.09 5.01 -8.92
C ASN A 148 11.58 5.89 -7.79
N LYS A 149 11.30 7.16 -8.08
CA LYS A 149 10.85 8.19 -7.12
C LYS A 149 9.59 7.79 -6.35
N TYR A 150 8.73 6.97 -6.94
CA TYR A 150 7.52 6.45 -6.29
C TYR A 150 7.83 5.49 -5.12
N LEU A 151 8.95 4.74 -5.20
CA LEU A 151 9.26 3.65 -4.25
C LEU A 151 10.38 3.98 -3.26
N ILE A 152 11.24 4.97 -3.52
CA ILE A 152 12.41 5.27 -2.69
C ILE A 152 12.12 5.96 -1.35
N SER A 153 10.89 6.42 -1.13
CA SER A 153 10.53 7.08 0.14
C SER A 153 10.57 6.10 1.31
N ASP A 154 10.94 6.58 2.49
CA ASP A 154 11.08 5.77 3.72
C ASP A 154 9.78 5.06 4.13
N ILE A 155 8.63 5.63 3.75
CA ILE A 155 7.31 5.01 4.00
C ILE A 155 7.15 3.71 3.21
N ASN A 156 7.78 3.60 2.06
CA ASN A 156 7.76 2.38 1.25
C ASN A 156 8.80 1.34 1.69
N ASP A 157 9.78 1.70 2.51
CA ASP A 157 10.86 0.79 2.91
C ASP A 157 10.33 -0.52 3.51
N GLU A 158 9.25 -0.44 4.28
CA GLU A 158 8.61 -1.63 4.84
C GLU A 158 8.05 -2.52 3.74
N ASN A 159 7.25 -1.98 2.81
CA ASN A 159 6.70 -2.73 1.68
C ASN A 159 7.81 -3.32 0.79
N MET A 160 8.87 -2.53 0.55
CA MET A 160 10.02 -2.94 -0.25
C MET A 160 10.80 -4.08 0.41
N SER A 161 10.90 -4.11 1.75
CA SER A 161 11.55 -5.20 2.47
C SER A 161 10.83 -6.54 2.26
N PHE A 162 9.50 -6.53 2.20
CA PHE A 162 8.70 -7.72 1.87
C PHE A 162 8.93 -8.20 0.45
N VAL A 163 8.90 -7.25 -0.49
CA VAL A 163 9.14 -7.54 -1.91
C VAL A 163 10.55 -8.11 -2.13
N PHE A 164 11.55 -7.52 -1.48
CA PHE A 164 12.93 -7.99 -1.54
C PHE A 164 13.09 -9.41 -0.98
N ALA A 165 12.51 -9.67 0.21
CA ALA A 165 12.56 -10.99 0.84
C ALA A 165 11.91 -12.06 -0.06
N PHE A 166 10.78 -11.74 -0.68
CA PHE A 166 10.11 -12.65 -1.60
C PHE A 166 10.89 -12.88 -2.90
N ALA A 167 11.45 -11.83 -3.50
CA ALA A 167 12.28 -11.97 -4.70
C ALA A 167 13.50 -12.87 -4.44
N LYS A 168 14.11 -12.75 -3.26
CA LYS A 168 15.21 -13.61 -2.81
C LYS A 168 14.78 -15.06 -2.68
N LEU A 169 13.59 -15.33 -2.12
CA LEU A 169 13.01 -16.68 -2.04
C LEU A 169 12.84 -17.34 -3.43
N LEU A 170 12.51 -16.54 -4.43
CA LEU A 170 12.34 -17.01 -5.80
C LEU A 170 13.65 -17.08 -6.59
N GLY A 171 14.79 -16.76 -5.98
CA GLY A 171 16.08 -16.73 -6.67
C GLY A 171 16.21 -15.64 -7.74
N ILE A 172 15.40 -14.56 -7.65
CA ILE A 172 15.49 -13.45 -8.59
C ILE A 172 16.80 -12.71 -8.33
N LYS A 173 17.68 -12.65 -9.34
CA LYS A 173 18.96 -11.95 -9.25
C LYS A 173 18.75 -10.45 -8.95
N GLU A 174 19.59 -9.88 -8.08
CA GLU A 174 19.50 -8.48 -7.62
C GLU A 174 19.37 -7.49 -8.79
N ARG A 175 20.22 -7.63 -9.82
CA ARG A 175 20.17 -6.76 -11.02
C ARG A 175 18.79 -6.77 -11.70
N ARG A 176 18.16 -7.95 -11.83
CA ARG A 176 16.81 -8.05 -12.43
C ARG A 176 15.74 -7.48 -11.52
N LEU A 177 15.88 -7.66 -10.22
CA LEU A 177 14.97 -7.06 -9.23
C LEU A 177 15.01 -5.53 -9.30
N ILE A 178 16.21 -4.92 -9.27
CA ILE A 178 16.39 -3.47 -9.36
C ILE A 178 15.81 -2.93 -10.67
N SER A 179 16.13 -3.55 -11.81
CA SER A 179 15.55 -3.18 -13.11
C SER A 179 14.02 -3.23 -13.10
N SER A 180 13.44 -4.28 -12.50
CA SER A 180 11.99 -4.41 -12.39
C SER A 180 11.37 -3.34 -11.50
N ILE A 181 12.00 -3.01 -10.36
CA ILE A 181 11.56 -1.94 -9.46
C ILE A 181 11.61 -0.58 -10.16
N ASN A 182 12.71 -0.30 -10.88
CA ASN A 182 12.89 0.97 -11.57
C ASN A 182 11.90 1.17 -12.73
N SER A 183 11.43 0.10 -13.36
CA SER A 183 10.41 0.15 -14.41
C SER A 183 8.95 0.19 -13.91
N PHE A 184 8.73 0.15 -12.59
CA PHE A 184 7.38 0.17 -12.03
C PHE A 184 6.78 1.59 -12.08
N LYS A 185 5.64 1.73 -12.76
CA LYS A 185 4.99 3.03 -12.98
C LYS A 185 4.13 3.53 -11.80
N GLY A 186 4.12 2.81 -10.66
CA GLY A 186 3.24 3.15 -9.52
C GLY A 186 1.80 2.68 -9.70
N LEU A 187 0.91 3.27 -8.90
CA LEU A 187 -0.53 3.00 -8.96
C LEU A 187 -1.28 4.26 -9.37
N PRO A 188 -2.34 4.14 -10.19
CA PRO A 188 -3.25 5.26 -10.46
C PRO A 188 -3.76 5.88 -9.15
N HIS A 189 -3.80 7.20 -9.10
CA HIS A 189 -4.31 7.98 -7.98
C HIS A 189 -3.54 7.82 -6.65
N ARG A 190 -2.30 7.30 -6.67
CA ARG A 190 -1.40 7.21 -5.52
C ARG A 190 -0.05 7.80 -5.86
N PHE A 191 0.18 9.04 -5.44
CA PHE A 191 1.39 9.79 -5.79
C PHE A 191 1.67 9.70 -7.31
N GLU A 192 0.62 9.73 -8.10
CA GLU A 192 0.67 9.56 -9.55
C GLU A 192 1.08 10.88 -10.20
N LEU A 193 2.29 10.92 -10.72
CA LEU A 193 2.76 12.02 -11.54
C LEU A 193 2.17 11.85 -12.94
N PHE A 194 1.12 12.64 -13.27
CA PHE A 194 0.38 12.45 -14.51
C PHE A 194 0.58 13.56 -15.54
N LEU A 195 1.08 14.74 -15.11
CA LEU A 195 1.34 15.85 -16.02
C LEU A 195 2.50 16.70 -15.51
N LYS A 196 3.33 17.18 -16.41
CA LYS A 196 4.28 18.26 -16.18
C LYS A 196 4.09 19.34 -17.25
N LYS A 197 3.81 20.58 -16.83
CA LYS A 197 3.59 21.73 -17.74
C LYS A 197 4.08 23.00 -17.05
N ASN A 198 4.82 23.85 -17.77
CA ASN A 198 5.34 25.15 -17.31
C ASN A 198 6.02 25.04 -15.92
N ASP A 199 6.93 24.08 -15.77
CA ASP A 199 7.63 23.76 -14.53
C ASP A 199 6.76 23.34 -13.35
N ILE A 200 5.44 23.25 -13.54
CA ILE A 200 4.50 22.71 -12.57
C ILE A 200 4.35 21.22 -12.81
N THR A 201 4.53 20.45 -11.74
CA THR A 201 4.31 19.01 -11.74
C THR A 201 2.99 18.70 -11.05
N PHE A 202 2.08 18.04 -11.76
CA PHE A 202 0.77 17.64 -11.25
C PHE A 202 0.83 16.21 -10.73
N ILE A 203 0.48 16.04 -9.46
CA ILE A 203 0.48 14.75 -8.76
C ILE A 203 -0.92 14.45 -8.27
N ASN A 204 -1.43 13.29 -8.65
CA ASN A 204 -2.71 12.78 -8.17
C ASN A 204 -2.49 11.76 -7.03
N ASP A 205 -2.90 12.14 -5.83
CA ASP A 205 -2.87 11.27 -4.65
C ASP A 205 -4.27 11.12 -4.00
N SER A 206 -5.31 11.17 -4.84
CA SER A 206 -6.72 11.14 -4.38
C SER A 206 -7.13 9.86 -3.65
N LYS A 207 -6.33 8.80 -3.72
CA LYS A 207 -6.48 7.58 -2.88
C LYS A 207 -5.87 7.72 -1.48
N ALA A 208 -5.26 8.83 -1.14
CA ALA A 208 -4.87 9.15 0.22
C ALA A 208 -6.12 9.54 1.04
N THR A 209 -6.81 8.56 1.60
CA THR A 209 -8.06 8.73 2.34
C THR A 209 -7.90 9.17 3.80
N SER A 210 -6.69 9.52 4.21
CA SER A 210 -6.37 10.07 5.53
C SER A 210 -5.13 10.96 5.44
N PHE A 211 -4.95 11.86 6.40
CA PHE A 211 -3.75 12.70 6.45
C PHE A 211 -2.46 11.86 6.54
N LYS A 212 -2.48 10.77 7.31
CA LYS A 212 -1.35 9.85 7.40
C LYS A 212 -0.95 9.28 6.03
N SER A 213 -1.92 9.01 5.16
CA SER A 213 -1.64 8.53 3.79
C SER A 213 -1.06 9.65 2.92
N ALA A 214 -1.56 10.89 3.05
CA ALA A 214 -1.07 12.05 2.30
C ALA A 214 0.33 12.52 2.73
N GLN A 215 0.77 12.18 3.96
CA GLN A 215 2.10 12.56 4.46
C GLN A 215 3.23 12.16 3.53
N LEU A 216 3.09 11.03 2.82
CA LEU A 216 4.09 10.58 1.87
C LEU A 216 4.32 11.62 0.76
N ALA A 217 3.24 12.07 0.12
CA ALA A 217 3.31 13.08 -0.91
C ALA A 217 3.93 14.37 -0.37
N LEU A 218 3.41 14.85 0.77
CA LEU A 218 3.83 16.12 1.40
C LEU A 218 5.28 16.11 1.90
N SER A 219 5.85 14.95 2.21
CA SER A 219 7.23 14.82 2.66
C SER A 219 8.24 14.59 1.53
N SER A 220 7.77 14.21 0.35
CA SER A 220 8.63 13.79 -0.77
C SER A 220 8.97 14.90 -1.75
N ILE A 221 8.30 16.05 -1.66
CA ILE A 221 8.46 17.20 -2.56
C ILE A 221 8.35 18.51 -1.77
N ASN A 222 8.89 19.58 -2.33
CA ASN A 222 8.82 20.95 -1.81
C ASN A 222 7.97 21.82 -2.74
N ASN A 223 7.64 23.03 -2.29
CA ASN A 223 6.88 24.03 -3.06
C ASN A 223 5.51 23.51 -3.50
N ILE A 224 4.75 22.96 -2.55
CA ILE A 224 3.48 22.28 -2.80
C ILE A 224 2.33 23.27 -2.79
N TYR A 225 1.54 23.32 -3.86
CA TYR A 225 0.16 23.76 -3.85
C TYR A 225 -0.75 22.57 -3.54
N TRP A 226 -1.25 22.49 -2.31
CA TRP A 226 -1.97 21.31 -1.82
C TRP A 226 -3.48 21.48 -1.99
N ILE A 227 -4.10 20.68 -2.86
CA ILE A 227 -5.56 20.63 -2.97
C ILE A 227 -6.06 19.57 -2.00
N LEU A 228 -6.84 20.00 -1.01
CA LEU A 228 -7.31 19.20 0.13
C LEU A 228 -8.83 19.16 0.19
N GLY A 229 -9.41 17.97 0.30
CA GLY A 229 -10.85 17.81 0.41
C GLY A 229 -11.27 16.35 0.49
N GLY A 230 -12.58 16.12 0.50
CA GLY A 230 -13.17 14.78 0.53
C GLY A 230 -13.94 14.49 1.82
N GLN A 231 -14.18 13.19 2.07
CA GLN A 231 -14.86 12.71 3.27
C GLN A 231 -13.81 12.42 4.36
N PRO A 232 -13.79 13.19 5.47
CA PRO A 232 -12.84 12.93 6.55
C PRO A 232 -13.19 11.62 7.26
N LYS A 233 -12.15 10.90 7.71
CA LYS A 233 -12.34 9.77 8.63
C LYS A 233 -12.50 10.24 10.06
N ILE A 234 -13.31 9.54 10.84
CA ILE A 234 -13.47 9.80 12.27
C ILE A 234 -12.11 9.72 12.96
N GLY A 235 -11.75 10.76 13.70
CA GLY A 235 -10.47 10.85 14.41
C GLY A 235 -9.25 11.19 13.54
N ASP A 236 -9.41 11.47 12.24
CA ASP A 236 -8.29 11.91 11.40
C ASP A 236 -7.84 13.33 11.81
N LYS A 237 -6.56 13.47 12.12
CA LYS A 237 -5.97 14.74 12.58
C LYS A 237 -4.81 15.14 11.67
N ILE A 238 -4.85 16.39 11.19
CA ILE A 238 -3.77 16.97 10.38
C ILE A 238 -2.66 17.45 11.31
N LYS A 239 -1.56 16.68 11.37
CA LYS A 239 -0.36 17.01 12.12
C LYS A 239 0.76 17.39 11.15
N LEU A 240 0.81 18.66 10.75
CA LEU A 240 1.77 19.10 9.74
C LEU A 240 3.22 19.06 10.22
N GLY A 241 3.51 19.47 11.44
CA GLY A 241 4.90 19.54 11.92
C GLY A 241 5.80 20.29 10.94
N LYS A 242 6.94 19.70 10.58
CA LYS A 242 7.86 20.24 9.57
C LYS A 242 7.31 20.23 8.14
N LEU A 243 6.26 19.44 7.85
CA LEU A 243 5.68 19.38 6.51
C LEU A 243 5.08 20.70 6.04
N LYS A 244 4.72 21.62 6.97
CA LYS A 244 4.24 22.96 6.64
C LYS A 244 5.23 23.75 5.78
N GLU A 245 6.53 23.50 5.95
CA GLU A 245 7.61 24.18 5.22
C GLU A 245 7.62 23.81 3.73
N ASN A 246 7.09 22.65 3.39
CA ASN A 246 6.99 22.20 2.01
C ASN A 246 5.76 22.77 1.27
N ILE A 247 4.79 23.37 2.01
CA ILE A 247 3.49 23.79 1.48
C ILE A 247 3.46 25.30 1.31
N ILE A 248 3.38 25.77 0.07
CA ILE A 248 3.19 27.19 -0.25
C ILE A 248 1.78 27.61 0.13
N LYS A 249 0.78 26.85 -0.33
CA LYS A 249 -0.63 27.16 -0.09
C LYS A 249 -1.51 25.92 -0.18
N CYS A 250 -2.59 25.90 0.62
CA CYS A 250 -3.61 24.86 0.56
C CYS A 250 -4.89 25.40 -0.09
N TYR A 251 -5.53 24.60 -0.92
CA TYR A 251 -6.84 24.89 -1.52
C TYR A 251 -7.85 23.88 -1.04
N ILE A 252 -8.87 24.34 -0.28
CA ILE A 252 -9.89 23.47 0.29
C ILE A 252 -11.05 23.33 -0.67
N ILE A 253 -11.40 22.07 -1.01
CA ILE A 253 -12.49 21.72 -1.91
C ILE A 253 -13.52 20.80 -1.24
N GLY A 254 -14.69 20.64 -1.91
CA GLY A 254 -15.74 19.71 -1.51
C GLY A 254 -16.67 20.23 -0.42
N LYS A 255 -17.39 19.32 0.25
CA LYS A 255 -18.46 19.65 1.20
C LYS A 255 -17.96 19.87 2.64
N ASN A 256 -16.88 19.23 3.05
CA ASN A 256 -16.38 19.21 4.44
C ASN A 256 -15.36 20.33 4.73
N ILE A 257 -15.61 21.53 4.19
CA ILE A 257 -14.69 22.69 4.26
C ILE A 257 -14.31 23.01 5.71
N ASN A 258 -15.28 23.08 6.60
CA ASN A 258 -15.07 23.49 8.01
C ASN A 258 -14.15 22.50 8.75
N PHE A 259 -14.27 21.19 8.48
CA PHE A 259 -13.40 20.18 9.07
C PHE A 259 -11.92 20.45 8.72
N PHE A 260 -11.61 20.64 7.45
CA PHE A 260 -10.25 20.88 7.00
C PHE A 260 -9.74 22.27 7.40
N LYS A 261 -10.57 23.33 7.23
CA LYS A 261 -10.24 24.70 7.64
C LYS A 261 -9.82 24.78 9.10
N ASN A 262 -10.59 24.18 10.01
CA ASN A 262 -10.31 24.23 11.45
C ASN A 262 -8.98 23.55 11.81
N GLN A 263 -8.53 22.56 11.05
CA GLN A 263 -7.29 21.86 11.30
C GLN A 263 -6.04 22.55 10.78
N ILE A 264 -6.16 23.39 9.73
CA ILE A 264 -5.01 24.05 9.08
C ILE A 264 -4.94 25.56 9.33
N LYS A 265 -6.03 26.20 9.85
CA LYS A 265 -6.08 27.62 10.20
C LYS A 265 -4.94 27.96 11.17
N GLY A 266 -4.20 29.03 10.87
CA GLY A 266 -3.04 29.47 11.65
C GLY A 266 -1.77 28.64 11.47
N LYS A 267 -1.78 27.60 10.63
CA LYS A 267 -0.61 26.73 10.39
C LYS A 267 -0.02 26.88 9.00
N ILE A 268 -0.86 27.05 7.99
CA ILE A 268 -0.48 27.25 6.57
C ILE A 268 -1.46 28.20 5.91
N ASN A 269 -1.01 28.88 4.85
CA ASN A 269 -1.88 29.72 4.02
C ASN A 269 -2.90 28.85 3.28
N PHE A 270 -4.17 29.27 3.22
CA PHE A 270 -5.19 28.53 2.49
C PHE A 270 -6.21 29.43 1.80
N SER A 271 -6.88 28.88 0.81
CA SER A 271 -8.07 29.44 0.14
C SER A 271 -9.16 28.40 0.03
N ILE A 272 -10.41 28.82 0.09
CA ILE A 272 -11.56 27.95 -0.16
C ILE A 272 -11.97 28.12 -1.63
N THR A 273 -11.88 27.06 -2.41
CA THR A 273 -12.18 27.06 -3.86
C THR A 273 -13.39 26.22 -4.21
N ARG A 274 -13.87 25.40 -3.29
CA ARG A 274 -15.04 24.51 -3.38
C ARG A 274 -14.91 23.36 -4.38
N ASN A 275 -14.25 23.55 -5.53
CA ASN A 275 -14.04 22.50 -6.55
C ASN A 275 -12.62 22.49 -7.09
N LEU A 276 -12.30 21.41 -7.80
CA LEU A 276 -10.96 21.15 -8.34
C LEU A 276 -10.56 22.17 -9.42
N SER A 277 -11.48 22.48 -10.34
CA SER A 277 -11.22 23.40 -11.46
C SER A 277 -10.82 24.78 -10.96
N ASN A 278 -11.57 25.32 -9.99
CA ASN A 278 -11.26 26.63 -9.40
C ASN A 278 -9.92 26.64 -8.65
N SER A 279 -9.52 25.49 -8.07
CA SER A 279 -8.21 25.38 -7.44
C SER A 279 -7.08 25.43 -8.48
N ILE A 280 -7.24 24.71 -9.57
CA ILE A 280 -6.24 24.68 -10.66
C ILE A 280 -6.08 26.04 -11.29
N ILE A 281 -7.18 26.73 -11.62
CA ILE A 281 -7.15 28.09 -12.18
C ILE A 281 -6.40 29.08 -11.26
N LYS A 282 -6.54 28.93 -9.94
CA LYS A 282 -5.84 29.81 -8.97
C LYS A 282 -4.37 29.43 -8.74
N ILE A 283 -3.93 28.24 -9.18
CA ILE A 283 -2.55 27.80 -9.10
C ILE A 283 -1.76 28.18 -10.36
N LEU A 284 -2.42 28.13 -11.52
CA LEU A 284 -1.88 28.53 -12.82
C LEU A 284 -1.86 30.05 -12.99
#